data_0f3cae573404c04e5bdc819bd3ab857b
#
_entry.id   0f3cae573404c04e5bdc819bd3ab857b
#
_cell.length_a   1.000
_cell.length_b   1.000
_cell.length_c   1.000
_cell.angle_alpha   90.00
_cell.angle_beta   90.00
_cell.angle_gamma   90.00
#
_symmetry.space_group_name_H-M   'P 1'
#
loop_
_entity.id
_entity.type
_entity.pdbx_description
1 polymer ?
#
loop_
_entity_poly.entity_id
_entity_poly.type
_entity_poly.pdbx_seq_one_letter_code
_entity_poly.pdbx_strand_id
1 'polypeptide(L)'
;MSKFASGKLFVLIITNFVDMVGVLMIIPLMPFYAREMGGGALVVVILMGAFTAAQLLSAPFWGRFSDRYGRRPALLVGLTASCIAYVVFAYAGSIWLLLLSRIVQGAGGGTVGVIQAYVADSVEPDNRAKALGWLSAATNVGVAIGPAIGGMALRFGRSGPGLAAASLCLVNIFFAWKFLRESRDMTEAHVAKPRTSRAVIAYVITHPGEPAPRLIWIYAIAMGAFSGLMGILALFLADRFGVSKDNIWIFYTYVGVISVVTRAGILGKMVDRYGEAQLSRVGLALLATGLATLPLARGYPMLAIAVALIPLGTAFTFPCVTSMLSRVISSRERGLYMGVQQTFGGLSRVIIPLWAGFSYDHFGKTVPLFTSAALVLATIVLGFGLDDGRKAAVPVTSP
;
A
#
# COMPACT_ATOMS: atom_id res chain seq x y z
N MET A 1 -10.38 28.55 1.36
CA MET A 1 -10.26 27.60 2.49
C MET A 1 -10.22 28.39 3.79
N SER A 2 -11.14 28.16 4.72
CA SER A 2 -11.06 28.80 6.04
C SER A 2 -9.76 28.31 6.73
N LYS A 3 -9.07 29.17 7.48
CA LYS A 3 -7.85 28.82 8.26
C LYS A 3 -8.07 27.58 9.16
N PHE A 4 -9.30 27.30 9.54
CA PHE A 4 -9.71 26.19 10.41
C PHE A 4 -9.69 24.83 9.68
N ALA A 5 -10.13 24.77 8.42
CA ALA A 5 -10.09 23.54 7.60
C ALA A 5 -8.64 23.18 7.24
N SER A 6 -7.78 24.19 7.01
CA SER A 6 -6.36 24.01 6.73
C SER A 6 -5.59 23.38 7.89
N GLY A 7 -5.88 23.75 9.13
CA GLY A 7 -5.20 23.20 10.32
C GLY A 7 -5.53 21.72 10.60
N LYS A 8 -6.79 21.31 10.46
CA LYS A 8 -7.22 19.92 10.66
C LYS A 8 -6.60 19.00 9.61
N LEU A 9 -6.58 19.41 8.34
CA LEU A 9 -5.98 18.66 7.25
C LEU A 9 -4.48 18.49 7.45
N PHE A 10 -3.78 19.52 7.92
CA PHE A 10 -2.35 19.47 8.21
C PHE A 10 -2.02 18.44 9.28
N VAL A 11 -2.81 18.39 10.38
CA VAL A 11 -2.64 17.38 11.43
C VAL A 11 -2.81 15.96 10.88
N LEU A 12 -3.82 15.72 10.03
CA LEU A 12 -4.03 14.42 9.42
C LEU A 12 -2.89 14.01 8.48
N ILE A 13 -2.37 14.95 7.70
CA ILE A 13 -1.23 14.72 6.79
C ILE A 13 -0.01 14.30 7.60
N ILE A 14 0.31 15.01 8.68
CA ILE A 14 1.44 14.66 9.56
C ILE A 14 1.20 13.31 10.22
N THR A 15 0.00 13.07 10.78
CA THR A 15 -0.34 11.80 11.42
C THR A 15 -0.15 10.63 10.47
N ASN A 16 -0.64 10.74 9.24
CA ASN A 16 -0.49 9.69 8.23
C ASN A 16 0.96 9.52 7.76
N PHE A 17 1.72 10.61 7.63
CA PHE A 17 3.15 10.57 7.30
C PHE A 17 3.94 9.81 8.37
N VAL A 18 3.77 10.17 9.65
CA VAL A 18 4.48 9.54 10.76
C VAL A 18 4.11 8.06 10.90
N ASP A 19 2.85 7.71 10.72
CA ASP A 19 2.40 6.32 10.73
C ASP A 19 3.09 5.50 9.63
N MET A 20 3.16 6.01 8.40
CA MET A 20 3.84 5.35 7.29
C MET A 20 5.35 5.24 7.51
N VAL A 21 5.99 6.25 8.06
CA VAL A 21 7.41 6.17 8.45
C VAL A 21 7.61 5.02 9.42
N GLY A 22 6.81 4.92 10.49
CA GLY A 22 6.91 3.84 11.49
C GLY A 22 6.75 2.44 10.88
N VAL A 23 5.78 2.25 10.00
CA VAL A 23 5.58 0.96 9.29
C VAL A 23 6.81 0.59 8.45
N LEU A 24 7.32 1.54 7.67
CA LEU A 24 8.41 1.30 6.72
C LEU A 24 9.80 1.22 7.36
N MET A 25 9.98 1.72 8.59
CA MET A 25 11.20 1.51 9.39
C MET A 25 11.45 0.03 9.67
N ILE A 26 10.39 -0.76 9.82
CA ILE A 26 10.46 -2.16 10.28
C ILE A 26 10.44 -3.15 9.12
N ILE A 27 9.69 -2.87 8.05
CA ILE A 27 9.49 -3.81 6.94
C ILE A 27 10.78 -4.35 6.35
N PRO A 28 11.83 -3.55 6.04
CA PRO A 28 13.08 -4.08 5.48
C PRO A 28 13.87 -4.98 6.43
N LEU A 29 13.66 -4.83 7.72
CA LEU A 29 14.41 -5.55 8.77
C LEU A 29 13.74 -6.86 9.19
N MET A 30 12.43 -6.98 8.96
CA MET A 30 11.64 -8.14 9.33
C MET A 30 12.23 -9.47 8.83
N PRO A 31 12.68 -9.59 7.55
CA PRO A 31 13.28 -10.82 7.05
C PRO A 31 14.53 -11.26 7.82
N PHE A 32 15.36 -10.31 8.23
CA PHE A 32 16.56 -10.60 9.00
C PHE A 32 16.22 -11.08 10.41
N TYR A 33 15.27 -10.43 11.07
CA TYR A 33 14.82 -10.84 12.42
C TYR A 33 14.14 -12.21 12.40
N ALA A 34 13.33 -12.50 11.38
CA ALA A 34 12.74 -13.82 11.22
C ALA A 34 13.81 -14.91 11.00
N ARG A 35 14.84 -14.63 10.19
CA ARG A 35 15.97 -15.53 9.97
C ARG A 35 16.80 -15.78 11.23
N GLU A 36 17.08 -14.75 12.02
CA GLU A 36 17.79 -14.89 13.31
C GLU A 36 17.04 -15.84 14.27
N MET A 37 15.74 -16.01 14.07
CA MET A 37 14.87 -16.92 14.85
C MET A 37 14.58 -18.27 14.13
N GLY A 38 15.31 -18.58 13.06
CA GLY A 38 15.15 -19.83 12.29
C GLY A 38 14.02 -19.83 11.26
N GLY A 39 13.42 -18.69 10.96
CA GLY A 39 12.35 -18.56 9.95
C GLY A 39 12.86 -18.52 8.52
N GLY A 40 12.23 -19.28 7.60
CA GLY A 40 12.43 -19.22 6.16
C GLY A 40 11.65 -18.08 5.48
N ALA A 41 11.69 -18.05 4.15
CA ALA A 41 10.98 -17.03 3.37
C ALA A 41 9.46 -17.13 3.56
N LEU A 42 8.92 -18.33 3.69
CA LEU A 42 7.49 -18.52 3.98
C LEU A 42 7.08 -17.85 5.30
N VAL A 43 7.89 -17.96 6.35
CA VAL A 43 7.62 -17.30 7.64
C VAL A 43 7.62 -15.78 7.47
N VAL A 44 8.57 -15.22 6.73
CA VAL A 44 8.66 -13.78 6.47
C VAL A 44 7.40 -13.26 5.78
N VAL A 45 6.95 -13.94 4.73
CA VAL A 45 5.75 -13.49 4.00
C VAL A 45 4.46 -13.72 4.81
N ILE A 46 4.42 -14.71 5.70
CA ILE A 46 3.33 -14.87 6.67
C ILE A 46 3.27 -13.68 7.63
N LEU A 47 4.42 -13.24 8.16
CA LEU A 47 4.49 -12.07 9.06
C LEU A 47 3.99 -10.79 8.36
N MET A 48 4.36 -10.58 7.09
CA MET A 48 3.90 -9.44 6.29
C MET A 48 2.42 -9.58 5.91
N GLY A 49 2.01 -10.77 5.50
CA GLY A 49 0.62 -11.09 5.15
C GLY A 49 -0.33 -10.97 6.35
N ALA A 50 0.11 -11.35 7.55
CA ALA A 50 -0.66 -11.23 8.79
C ALA A 50 -1.03 -9.78 9.11
N PHE A 51 -0.10 -8.83 8.89
CA PHE A 51 -0.40 -7.40 9.00
C PHE A 51 -1.52 -6.99 8.03
N THR A 52 -1.37 -7.34 6.75
CA THR A 52 -2.35 -6.98 5.71
C THR A 52 -3.70 -7.66 5.95
N ALA A 53 -3.71 -8.92 6.32
CA ALA A 53 -4.92 -9.67 6.64
C ALA A 53 -5.65 -9.07 7.86
N ALA A 54 -4.92 -8.78 8.95
CA ALA A 54 -5.49 -8.14 10.12
C ALA A 54 -6.05 -6.75 9.81
N GLN A 55 -5.36 -5.95 8.98
CA GLN A 55 -5.83 -4.65 8.52
C GLN A 55 -7.13 -4.76 7.71
N LEU A 56 -7.19 -5.71 6.78
CA LEU A 56 -8.35 -5.92 5.92
C LEU A 56 -9.57 -6.39 6.74
N LEU A 57 -9.36 -7.30 7.67
CA LEU A 57 -10.41 -7.83 8.54
C LEU A 57 -10.91 -6.81 9.57
N SER A 58 -10.03 -5.95 10.07
CA SER A 58 -10.39 -4.92 11.05
C SER A 58 -11.01 -3.66 10.44
N ALA A 59 -10.81 -3.39 9.15
CA ALA A 59 -11.30 -2.18 8.50
C ALA A 59 -12.83 -1.95 8.65
N PRO A 60 -13.72 -2.96 8.50
CA PRO A 60 -15.15 -2.77 8.73
C PRO A 60 -15.49 -2.49 10.21
N PHE A 61 -14.71 -3.04 11.14
CA PHE A 61 -14.85 -2.73 12.56
C PHE A 61 -14.51 -1.26 12.84
N TRP A 62 -13.37 -0.78 12.33
CA TRP A 62 -12.95 0.62 12.48
C TRP A 62 -13.94 1.59 11.85
N GLY A 63 -14.51 1.25 10.71
CA GLY A 63 -15.58 2.04 10.10
C GLY A 63 -16.75 2.24 11.07
N ARG A 64 -17.33 1.14 11.58
CA ARG A 64 -18.45 1.19 12.52
C ARG A 64 -18.08 1.86 13.85
N PHE A 65 -16.90 1.57 14.37
CA PHE A 65 -16.41 2.17 15.61
C PHE A 65 -16.29 3.69 15.46
N SER A 66 -15.68 4.17 14.37
CA SER A 66 -15.55 5.60 14.11
C SER A 66 -16.87 6.29 13.80
N ASP A 67 -17.82 5.54 13.24
CA ASP A 67 -19.18 6.04 13.02
C ASP A 67 -19.97 6.17 14.32
N ARG A 68 -19.72 5.32 15.30
CA ARG A 68 -20.43 5.33 16.58
C ARG A 68 -19.80 6.25 17.62
N TYR A 69 -18.47 6.27 17.69
CA TYR A 69 -17.73 6.96 18.78
C TYR A 69 -16.97 8.19 18.29
N GLY A 70 -16.95 8.46 16.99
CA GLY A 70 -16.24 9.58 16.39
C GLY A 70 -14.93 9.18 15.72
N ARG A 71 -14.46 10.05 14.83
CA ARG A 71 -13.22 9.83 14.03
C ARG A 71 -11.98 9.91 14.91
N ARG A 72 -11.93 10.90 15.80
CA ARG A 72 -10.78 11.16 16.68
C ARG A 72 -10.48 10.01 17.64
N PRO A 73 -11.44 9.47 18.43
CA PRO A 73 -11.20 8.29 19.27
C PRO A 73 -10.72 7.09 18.50
N ALA A 74 -11.31 6.81 17.33
CA ALA A 74 -10.90 5.69 16.48
C ALA A 74 -9.44 5.78 16.06
N LEU A 75 -8.98 6.97 15.63
CA LEU A 75 -7.59 7.20 15.26
C LEU A 75 -6.63 7.05 16.44
N LEU A 76 -6.97 7.60 17.61
CA LEU A 76 -6.12 7.50 18.79
C LEU A 76 -5.97 6.06 19.29
N VAL A 77 -7.05 5.27 19.29
CA VAL A 77 -6.99 3.84 19.66
C VAL A 77 -6.15 3.04 18.65
N GLY A 78 -6.33 3.29 17.35
CA GLY A 78 -5.53 2.65 16.30
C GLY A 78 -4.04 2.96 16.41
N LEU A 79 -3.68 4.23 16.63
CA LEU A 79 -2.29 4.65 16.86
C LEU A 79 -1.71 4.02 18.13
N THR A 80 -2.51 3.92 19.22
CA THR A 80 -2.08 3.27 20.46
C THR A 80 -1.79 1.79 20.24
N ALA A 81 -2.64 1.09 19.50
CA ALA A 81 -2.40 -0.31 19.11
C ALA A 81 -1.10 -0.46 18.29
N SER A 82 -0.85 0.45 17.34
CA SER A 82 0.40 0.47 16.57
C SER A 82 1.62 0.73 17.45
N CYS A 83 1.53 1.65 18.40
CA CYS A 83 2.61 1.94 19.35
C CYS A 83 2.97 0.72 20.19
N ILE A 84 1.98 0.03 20.75
CA ILE A 84 2.16 -1.23 21.50
C ILE A 84 2.81 -2.29 20.60
N ALA A 85 2.34 -2.43 19.37
CA ALA A 85 2.89 -3.38 18.42
C ALA A 85 4.38 -3.11 18.12
N TYR A 86 4.81 -1.85 18.02
CA TYR A 86 6.20 -1.48 17.83
C TYR A 86 7.07 -1.83 19.03
N VAL A 87 6.56 -1.65 20.26
CA VAL A 87 7.26 -2.08 21.47
C VAL A 87 7.39 -3.60 21.51
N VAL A 88 6.31 -4.33 21.21
CA VAL A 88 6.37 -5.82 21.12
C VAL A 88 7.39 -6.25 20.06
N PHE A 89 7.42 -5.59 18.90
CA PHE A 89 8.41 -5.87 17.86
C PHE A 89 9.84 -5.63 18.34
N ALA A 90 10.10 -4.52 19.05
CA ALA A 90 11.43 -4.17 19.56
C ALA A 90 12.03 -5.26 20.45
N TYR A 91 11.21 -5.87 21.27
CA TYR A 91 11.62 -6.91 22.23
C TYR A 91 11.25 -8.33 21.81
N ALA A 92 10.79 -8.54 20.57
CA ALA A 92 10.40 -9.86 20.10
C ALA A 92 11.61 -10.82 20.08
N GLY A 93 11.57 -11.83 20.92
CA GLY A 93 12.56 -12.92 21.00
C GLY A 93 12.10 -14.21 20.29
N SER A 94 10.92 -14.21 19.65
CA SER A 94 10.40 -15.36 18.93
C SER A 94 9.55 -14.95 17.73
N ILE A 95 9.39 -15.86 16.76
CA ILE A 95 8.53 -15.67 15.57
C ILE A 95 7.09 -15.38 16.00
N TRP A 96 6.61 -16.01 17.08
CA TRP A 96 5.26 -15.78 17.58
C TRP A 96 5.03 -14.35 18.09
N LEU A 97 6.02 -13.77 18.77
CA LEU A 97 5.95 -12.35 19.19
C LEU A 97 6.04 -11.40 18.01
N LEU A 98 6.86 -11.72 16.99
CA LEU A 98 6.85 -10.99 15.73
C LEU A 98 5.47 -11.05 15.07
N LEU A 99 4.87 -12.24 14.99
CA LEU A 99 3.54 -12.43 14.41
C LEU A 99 2.47 -11.64 15.18
N LEU A 100 2.49 -11.72 16.51
CA LEU A 100 1.58 -10.97 17.38
C LEU A 100 1.72 -9.46 17.11
N SER A 101 2.96 -8.94 17.03
CA SER A 101 3.19 -7.54 16.73
C SER A 101 2.59 -7.13 15.37
N ARG A 102 2.68 -8.02 14.35
CA ARG A 102 2.10 -7.75 13.01
C ARG A 102 0.57 -7.76 13.04
N ILE A 103 -0.03 -8.72 13.74
CA ILE A 103 -1.49 -8.79 13.88
C ILE A 103 -2.03 -7.58 14.62
N VAL A 104 -1.42 -7.20 15.74
CA VAL A 104 -1.85 -6.02 16.53
C VAL A 104 -1.68 -4.73 15.72
N GLN A 105 -0.54 -4.57 15.04
CA GLN A 105 -0.30 -3.41 14.18
C GLN A 105 -1.27 -3.35 13.01
N GLY A 106 -1.52 -4.47 12.33
CA GLY A 106 -2.47 -4.55 11.22
C GLY A 106 -3.88 -4.24 11.69
N ALA A 107 -4.30 -4.80 12.82
CA ALA A 107 -5.59 -4.53 13.42
C ALA A 107 -5.76 -3.02 13.77
N GLY A 108 -4.72 -2.39 14.31
CA GLY A 108 -4.70 -0.94 14.55
C GLY A 108 -4.68 -0.12 13.23
N GLY A 109 -3.97 -0.61 12.21
CA GLY A 109 -3.83 0.04 10.91
C GLY A 109 -5.09 0.07 10.02
N GLY A 110 -6.16 -0.62 10.41
CA GLY A 110 -7.48 -0.52 9.74
C GLY A 110 -8.11 0.88 9.76
N THR A 111 -7.48 1.84 10.45
CA THR A 111 -7.87 3.25 10.55
C THR A 111 -7.63 4.08 9.28
N VAL A 112 -6.99 3.55 8.24
CA VAL A 112 -6.78 4.27 6.95
C VAL A 112 -8.11 4.77 6.38
N GLY A 113 -9.16 3.94 6.41
CA GLY A 113 -10.52 4.33 6.00
C GLY A 113 -11.09 5.45 6.88
N VAL A 114 -10.77 5.45 8.18
CA VAL A 114 -11.17 6.50 9.12
C VAL A 114 -10.51 7.83 8.79
N ILE A 115 -9.22 7.83 8.42
CA ILE A 115 -8.50 9.04 7.97
C ILE A 115 -9.16 9.62 6.72
N GLN A 116 -9.47 8.76 5.74
CA GLN A 116 -10.15 9.19 4.51
C GLN A 116 -11.55 9.76 4.79
N ALA A 117 -12.31 9.12 5.67
CA ALA A 117 -13.61 9.61 6.11
C ALA A 117 -13.49 10.95 6.85
N TYR A 118 -12.50 11.09 7.73
CA TYR A 118 -12.23 12.36 8.41
C TYR A 118 -11.96 13.50 7.41
N VAL A 119 -11.16 13.26 6.38
CA VAL A 119 -10.92 14.24 5.30
C VAL A 119 -12.23 14.58 4.59
N ALA A 120 -13.06 13.58 4.26
CA ALA A 120 -14.35 13.80 3.62
C ALA A 120 -15.32 14.63 4.47
N ASP A 121 -15.29 14.44 5.81
CA ASP A 121 -16.13 15.19 6.77
C ASP A 121 -15.62 16.62 7.03
N SER A 122 -14.30 16.85 6.84
CA SER A 122 -13.65 18.13 7.21
C SER A 122 -13.38 19.07 6.04
N VAL A 123 -13.52 18.62 4.79
CA VAL A 123 -13.15 19.37 3.58
C VAL A 123 -14.36 19.46 2.63
N GLU A 124 -14.60 20.65 2.09
CA GLU A 124 -15.63 20.89 1.07
C GLU A 124 -15.51 19.92 -0.11
N PRO A 125 -16.62 19.48 -0.73
CA PRO A 125 -16.64 18.50 -1.81
C PRO A 125 -15.62 18.76 -2.93
N ASP A 126 -15.52 20.02 -3.36
CA ASP A 126 -14.64 20.44 -4.46
C ASP A 126 -13.15 20.34 -4.12
N ASN A 127 -12.80 20.39 -2.85
CA ASN A 127 -11.43 20.32 -2.34
C ASN A 127 -11.02 18.92 -1.85
N ARG A 128 -11.96 17.95 -1.76
CA ARG A 128 -11.69 16.58 -1.24
C ARG A 128 -10.62 15.85 -2.03
N ALA A 129 -10.69 15.90 -3.35
CA ALA A 129 -9.70 15.23 -4.21
C ALA A 129 -8.28 15.77 -3.96
N LYS A 130 -8.14 17.09 -3.80
CA LYS A 130 -6.86 17.74 -3.48
C LYS A 130 -6.35 17.34 -2.09
N ALA A 131 -7.23 17.28 -1.10
CA ALA A 131 -6.87 16.88 0.27
C ALA A 131 -6.42 15.42 0.35
N LEU A 132 -7.12 14.50 -0.33
CA LEU A 132 -6.72 13.09 -0.46
C LEU A 132 -5.41 12.94 -1.24
N GLY A 133 -5.17 13.80 -2.23
CA GLY A 133 -3.90 13.89 -2.95
C GLY A 133 -2.73 14.23 -2.02
N TRP A 134 -2.88 15.22 -1.15
CA TRP A 134 -1.87 15.57 -0.13
C TRP A 134 -1.63 14.44 0.86
N LEU A 135 -2.69 13.75 1.29
CA LEU A 135 -2.58 12.58 2.16
C LEU A 135 -1.76 11.46 1.49
N SER A 136 -2.04 11.19 0.23
CA SER A 136 -1.29 10.20 -0.57
C SER A 136 0.17 10.61 -0.77
N ALA A 137 0.45 11.91 -0.99
CA ALA A 137 1.80 12.42 -1.09
C ALA A 137 2.58 12.21 0.22
N ALA A 138 1.96 12.52 1.37
CA ALA A 138 2.55 12.28 2.68
C ALA A 138 2.87 10.79 2.92
N THR A 139 1.94 9.90 2.56
CA THR A 139 2.16 8.45 2.58
C THR A 139 3.41 8.07 1.77
N ASN A 140 3.51 8.53 0.52
CA ASN A 140 4.63 8.18 -0.35
C ASN A 140 5.98 8.70 0.17
N VAL A 141 6.01 9.92 0.73
CA VAL A 141 7.21 10.47 1.35
C VAL A 141 7.60 9.65 2.58
N GLY A 142 6.64 9.25 3.40
CA GLY A 142 6.86 8.34 4.54
C GLY A 142 7.44 6.99 4.11
N VAL A 143 6.92 6.42 3.02
CA VAL A 143 7.45 5.18 2.40
C VAL A 143 8.90 5.33 1.97
N ALA A 144 9.30 6.47 1.42
CA ALA A 144 10.66 6.71 0.96
C ALA A 144 11.66 6.93 2.12
N ILE A 145 11.25 7.63 3.18
CA ILE A 145 12.14 8.03 4.28
C ILE A 145 12.20 6.97 5.39
N GLY A 146 11.11 6.23 5.62
CA GLY A 146 11.00 5.24 6.69
C GLY A 146 12.17 4.26 6.77
N PRO A 147 12.54 3.59 5.68
CA PRO A 147 13.65 2.64 5.68
C PRO A 147 14.98 3.25 6.10
N ALA A 148 15.28 4.48 5.67
CA ALA A 148 16.50 5.18 6.06
C ALA A 148 16.55 5.47 7.57
N ILE A 149 15.44 5.93 8.15
CA ILE A 149 15.34 6.15 9.61
C ILE A 149 15.49 4.82 10.34
N GLY A 150 14.86 3.74 9.85
CA GLY A 150 14.98 2.39 10.42
C GLY A 150 16.42 1.87 10.39
N GLY A 151 17.12 2.07 9.27
CA GLY A 151 18.54 1.72 9.15
C GLY A 151 19.45 2.51 10.11
N MET A 152 19.20 3.82 10.26
CA MET A 152 19.91 4.64 11.26
C MET A 152 19.62 4.19 12.69
N ALA A 153 18.38 3.81 12.99
CA ALA A 153 17.96 3.36 14.31
C ALA A 153 18.62 2.02 14.73
N LEU A 154 19.07 1.19 13.77
CA LEU A 154 19.84 -0.03 14.05
C LEU A 154 21.15 0.23 14.80
N ARG A 155 21.72 1.44 14.67
CA ARG A 155 22.93 1.85 15.43
C ARG A 155 22.71 1.80 16.95
N PHE A 156 21.47 1.87 17.39
CA PHE A 156 21.09 1.74 18.81
C PHE A 156 20.76 0.28 19.20
N GLY A 157 21.18 -0.69 18.40
CA GLY A 157 20.97 -2.12 18.63
C GLY A 157 19.71 -2.65 17.96
N ARG A 158 19.46 -3.96 18.19
CA ARG A 158 18.35 -4.71 17.59
C ARG A 158 16.97 -4.10 17.87
N SER A 159 16.74 -3.61 19.08
CA SER A 159 15.48 -2.98 19.49
C SER A 159 15.32 -1.55 18.95
N GLY A 160 16.41 -0.92 18.48
CA GLY A 160 16.43 0.47 18.03
C GLY A 160 15.33 0.85 17.05
N PRO A 161 15.15 0.15 15.93
CA PRO A 161 14.10 0.48 14.94
C PRO A 161 12.68 0.41 15.52
N GLY A 162 12.39 -0.62 16.33
CA GLY A 162 11.08 -0.76 16.96
C GLY A 162 10.81 0.32 18.01
N LEU A 163 11.81 0.66 18.83
CA LEU A 163 11.68 1.73 19.83
C LEU A 163 11.60 3.12 19.17
N ALA A 164 12.34 3.36 18.09
CA ALA A 164 12.24 4.59 17.34
C ALA A 164 10.85 4.74 16.69
N ALA A 165 10.29 3.67 16.12
CA ALA A 165 8.93 3.67 15.58
C ALA A 165 7.88 3.89 16.69
N ALA A 166 8.05 3.26 17.87
CA ALA A 166 7.18 3.47 19.03
C ALA A 166 7.25 4.92 19.53
N SER A 167 8.44 5.51 19.62
CA SER A 167 8.63 6.90 20.03
C SER A 167 7.99 7.88 19.07
N LEU A 168 8.16 7.68 17.75
CA LEU A 168 7.48 8.47 16.73
C LEU A 168 5.95 8.33 16.83
N CYS A 169 5.47 7.12 17.09
CA CYS A 169 4.04 6.86 17.26
C CYS A 169 3.50 7.53 18.53
N LEU A 170 4.23 7.53 19.65
CA LEU A 170 3.86 8.28 20.87
C LEU A 170 3.77 9.78 20.62
N VAL A 171 4.76 10.35 19.93
CA VAL A 171 4.72 11.77 19.54
C VAL A 171 3.49 12.04 18.66
N ASN A 172 3.19 11.13 17.71
CA ASN A 172 2.03 11.23 16.84
C ASN A 172 0.71 11.14 17.62
N ILE A 173 0.60 10.25 18.60
CA ILE A 173 -0.56 10.14 19.50
C ILE A 173 -0.76 11.45 20.25
N PHE A 174 0.31 11.99 20.86
CA PHE A 174 0.26 13.26 21.58
C PHE A 174 -0.16 14.42 20.67
N PHE A 175 0.41 14.48 19.47
CA PHE A 175 0.08 15.50 18.47
C PHE A 175 -1.38 15.38 18.00
N ALA A 176 -1.84 14.18 17.69
CA ALA A 176 -3.23 13.93 17.31
C ALA A 176 -4.19 14.22 18.48
N TRP A 177 -3.85 13.80 19.70
CA TRP A 177 -4.66 14.07 20.88
C TRP A 177 -4.84 15.57 21.14
N LYS A 178 -3.78 16.36 21.00
CA LYS A 178 -3.79 17.79 21.28
C LYS A 178 -4.45 18.62 20.17
N PHE A 179 -4.19 18.30 18.91
CA PHE A 179 -4.54 19.16 17.78
C PHE A 179 -5.69 18.62 16.91
N LEU A 180 -5.97 17.31 16.96
CA LEU A 180 -7.05 16.73 16.19
C LEU A 180 -8.37 16.94 16.92
N ARG A 181 -9.29 17.71 16.33
CA ARG A 181 -10.65 17.91 16.85
C ARG A 181 -11.58 16.91 16.17
N GLU A 182 -12.69 16.54 16.85
CA GLU A 182 -13.71 15.70 16.22
C GLU A 182 -14.26 16.38 14.95
N SER A 183 -14.41 15.60 13.89
CA SER A 183 -14.89 16.10 12.60
C SER A 183 -16.34 15.77 12.36
N ARG A 184 -16.86 14.75 13.04
CA ARG A 184 -18.21 14.26 12.84
C ARG A 184 -19.20 15.00 13.74
N ASP A 185 -20.29 15.43 13.15
CA ASP A 185 -21.47 15.85 13.91
C ASP A 185 -22.21 14.58 14.39
N MET A 186 -22.15 14.33 15.70
CA MET A 186 -22.73 13.13 16.30
C MET A 186 -24.27 13.18 16.36
N THR A 187 -24.87 14.31 15.99
CA THR A 187 -26.34 14.48 15.97
C THR A 187 -26.97 13.99 14.68
N GLU A 188 -26.21 13.86 13.60
CA GLU A 188 -26.69 13.35 12.31
C GLU A 188 -26.42 11.86 12.16
N ALA A 189 -27.42 11.02 12.40
CA ALA A 189 -27.38 9.60 12.13
C ALA A 189 -27.52 9.36 10.61
N HIS A 190 -26.41 9.40 9.87
CA HIS A 190 -26.40 8.94 8.48
C HIS A 190 -26.42 7.42 8.43
N VAL A 191 -27.58 6.84 8.31
CA VAL A 191 -27.77 5.42 7.97
C VAL A 191 -27.52 5.27 6.46
N ALA A 192 -26.25 5.20 6.06
CA ALA A 192 -25.91 4.75 4.73
C ALA A 192 -26.30 3.26 4.63
N LYS A 193 -27.35 2.94 3.88
CA LYS A 193 -27.71 1.55 3.56
C LYS A 193 -26.52 0.90 2.85
N PRO A 194 -25.95 -0.18 3.38
CA PRO A 194 -24.83 -0.87 2.73
C PRO A 194 -25.34 -1.48 1.42
N ARG A 195 -24.91 -0.93 0.29
CA ARG A 195 -25.08 -1.63 -0.99
C ARG A 195 -24.25 -2.90 -0.94
N THR A 196 -24.82 -3.99 -1.44
CA THR A 196 -24.29 -5.35 -1.29
C THR A 196 -23.02 -5.50 -2.14
N SER A 197 -21.85 -5.29 -1.54
CA SER A 197 -20.54 -5.53 -2.17
C SER A 197 -20.41 -6.95 -2.72
N ARG A 198 -21.17 -7.91 -2.17
CA ARG A 198 -21.20 -9.32 -2.60
C ARG A 198 -21.55 -9.49 -4.07
N ALA A 199 -22.56 -8.77 -4.57
CA ALA A 199 -22.97 -8.87 -5.97
C ALA A 199 -21.89 -8.37 -6.92
N VAL A 200 -21.20 -7.27 -6.58
CA VAL A 200 -20.09 -6.75 -7.39
C VAL A 200 -18.88 -7.67 -7.33
N ILE A 201 -18.55 -8.24 -6.17
CA ILE A 201 -17.48 -9.24 -6.04
C ILE A 201 -17.76 -10.45 -6.93
N ALA A 202 -19.00 -10.99 -6.87
CA ALA A 202 -19.41 -12.09 -7.73
C ALA A 202 -19.30 -11.71 -9.22
N TYR A 203 -19.76 -10.51 -9.60
CA TYR A 203 -19.66 -10.01 -10.97
C TYR A 203 -18.20 -9.91 -11.45
N VAL A 204 -17.29 -9.40 -10.64
CA VAL A 204 -15.85 -9.32 -10.99
C VAL A 204 -15.23 -10.69 -11.23
N ILE A 205 -15.67 -11.70 -10.47
CA ILE A 205 -15.16 -13.08 -10.62
C ILE A 205 -15.76 -13.76 -11.87
N THR A 206 -17.06 -13.56 -12.13
CA THR A 206 -17.78 -14.26 -13.19
C THR A 206 -17.66 -13.62 -14.56
N HIS A 207 -17.33 -12.32 -14.63
CA HIS A 207 -17.21 -11.55 -15.88
C HIS A 207 -15.81 -10.92 -16.06
N PRO A 208 -14.72 -11.72 -16.05
CA PRO A 208 -13.34 -11.17 -16.09
C PRO A 208 -12.99 -10.47 -17.42
N GLY A 209 -13.82 -10.63 -18.47
CA GLY A 209 -13.65 -9.99 -19.77
C GLY A 209 -14.20 -8.56 -19.85
N GLU A 210 -15.04 -8.14 -18.92
CA GLU A 210 -15.65 -6.81 -18.90
C GLU A 210 -14.66 -5.72 -18.45
N PRO A 211 -14.79 -4.46 -18.90
CA PRO A 211 -13.79 -3.42 -18.64
C PRO A 211 -13.48 -3.18 -17.16
N ALA A 212 -14.52 -3.08 -16.30
CA ALA A 212 -14.31 -2.82 -14.88
C ALA A 212 -13.67 -4.01 -14.14
N PRO A 213 -14.15 -5.26 -14.27
CA PRO A 213 -13.47 -6.45 -13.78
C PRO A 213 -12.02 -6.59 -14.25
N ARG A 214 -11.73 -6.36 -15.54
CA ARG A 214 -10.35 -6.41 -16.09
C ARG A 214 -9.42 -5.46 -15.36
N LEU A 215 -9.84 -4.21 -15.13
CA LEU A 215 -9.05 -3.22 -14.40
C LEU A 215 -8.81 -3.64 -12.93
N ILE A 216 -9.80 -4.25 -12.29
CA ILE A 216 -9.66 -4.78 -10.92
C ILE A 216 -8.65 -5.93 -10.88
N TRP A 217 -8.70 -6.87 -11.84
CA TRP A 217 -7.74 -7.98 -11.91
C TRP A 217 -6.32 -7.51 -12.23
N ILE A 218 -6.14 -6.56 -13.17
CA ILE A 218 -4.85 -5.94 -13.46
C ILE A 218 -4.26 -5.32 -12.19
N TYR A 219 -5.07 -4.54 -11.46
CA TYR A 219 -4.62 -3.93 -10.20
C TYR A 219 -4.25 -4.99 -9.16
N ALA A 220 -5.08 -5.99 -8.96
CA ALA A 220 -4.88 -7.02 -7.95
C ALA A 220 -3.61 -7.85 -8.22
N ILE A 221 -3.41 -8.32 -9.44
CA ILE A 221 -2.25 -9.15 -9.80
C ILE A 221 -0.96 -8.34 -9.73
N ALA A 222 -0.92 -7.13 -10.28
CA ALA A 222 0.24 -6.26 -10.18
C ALA A 222 0.59 -5.89 -8.73
N MET A 223 -0.42 -5.62 -7.89
CA MET A 223 -0.26 -5.33 -6.47
C MET A 223 0.27 -6.53 -5.71
N GLY A 224 -0.25 -7.72 -5.98
CA GLY A 224 0.21 -8.97 -5.37
C GLY A 224 1.64 -9.30 -5.76
N ALA A 225 2.00 -9.18 -7.06
CA ALA A 225 3.35 -9.42 -7.54
C ALA A 225 4.37 -8.46 -6.90
N PHE A 226 4.03 -7.17 -6.82
CA PHE A 226 4.85 -6.18 -6.11
C PHE A 226 4.99 -6.52 -4.62
N SER A 227 3.91 -6.91 -3.96
CA SER A 227 3.95 -7.27 -2.53
C SER A 227 4.71 -8.57 -2.29
N GLY A 228 4.59 -9.55 -3.20
CA GLY A 228 5.38 -10.78 -3.18
C GLY A 228 6.88 -10.51 -3.24
N LEU A 229 7.29 -9.64 -4.18
CA LEU A 229 8.67 -9.19 -4.25
C LEU A 229 9.11 -8.49 -2.96
N MET A 230 8.34 -7.52 -2.46
CA MET A 230 8.70 -6.79 -1.24
C MET A 230 8.87 -7.73 -0.03
N GLY A 231 8.12 -8.84 0.01
CA GLY A 231 8.21 -9.87 1.03
C GLY A 231 9.53 -10.65 1.00
N ILE A 232 10.07 -10.94 -0.18
CA ILE A 232 11.28 -11.74 -0.35
C ILE A 232 12.51 -10.93 -0.74
N LEU A 233 12.37 -9.64 -1.09
CA LEU A 233 13.45 -8.81 -1.64
C LEU A 233 14.68 -8.79 -0.73
N ALA A 234 14.49 -8.56 0.56
CA ALA A 234 15.61 -8.50 1.51
C ALA A 234 16.33 -9.84 1.63
N LEU A 235 15.58 -10.96 1.60
CA LEU A 235 16.15 -12.31 1.61
C LEU A 235 16.94 -12.58 0.31
N PHE A 236 16.36 -12.23 -0.83
CA PHE A 236 17.00 -12.39 -2.13
C PHE A 236 18.30 -11.59 -2.24
N LEU A 237 18.27 -10.33 -1.79
CA LEU A 237 19.46 -9.47 -1.78
C LEU A 237 20.53 -9.98 -0.82
N ALA A 238 20.14 -10.46 0.37
CA ALA A 238 21.07 -11.08 1.30
C ALA A 238 21.71 -12.34 0.73
N ASP A 239 20.91 -13.23 0.15
CA ASP A 239 21.37 -14.52 -0.35
C ASP A 239 22.23 -14.44 -1.61
N ARG A 240 22.00 -13.44 -2.47
CA ARG A 240 22.66 -13.34 -3.77
C ARG A 240 23.75 -12.28 -3.84
N PHE A 241 23.60 -11.21 -3.09
CA PHE A 241 24.49 -10.04 -3.13
C PHE A 241 25.15 -9.75 -1.78
N GLY A 242 24.92 -10.57 -0.76
CA GLY A 242 25.50 -10.38 0.58
C GLY A 242 25.01 -9.12 1.30
N VAL A 243 23.83 -8.60 0.92
CA VAL A 243 23.27 -7.41 1.56
C VAL A 243 22.87 -7.74 3.01
N SER A 244 23.40 -6.98 3.95
CA SER A 244 23.12 -7.14 5.37
C SER A 244 21.95 -6.28 5.85
N LYS A 245 21.51 -6.50 7.09
CA LYS A 245 20.52 -5.64 7.76
C LYS A 245 20.94 -4.19 7.85
N ASP A 246 22.25 -3.91 7.89
CA ASP A 246 22.80 -2.55 8.00
C ASP A 246 22.69 -1.77 6.69
N ASN A 247 22.62 -2.46 5.53
CA ASN A 247 22.61 -1.86 4.20
C ASN A 247 21.26 -1.99 3.47
N ILE A 248 20.36 -2.86 3.91
CA ILE A 248 19.10 -3.14 3.21
C ILE A 248 18.22 -1.89 3.03
N TRP A 249 18.28 -0.96 3.98
CA TRP A 249 17.51 0.28 3.93
C TRP A 249 17.80 1.13 2.67
N ILE A 250 19.01 1.01 2.10
CA ILE A 250 19.39 1.72 0.87
C ILE A 250 18.48 1.31 -0.29
N PHE A 251 18.23 0.02 -0.44
CA PHE A 251 17.39 -0.51 -1.53
C PHE A 251 15.92 -0.09 -1.39
N TYR A 252 15.37 -0.16 -0.19
CA TYR A 252 13.99 0.24 0.05
C TYR A 252 13.80 1.77 -0.09
N THR A 253 14.78 2.56 0.39
CA THR A 253 14.80 4.02 0.18
C THR A 253 14.90 4.34 -1.31
N TYR A 254 15.77 3.64 -2.05
CA TYR A 254 15.90 3.80 -3.50
C TYR A 254 14.59 3.54 -4.24
N VAL A 255 13.91 2.43 -3.92
CA VAL A 255 12.56 2.12 -4.43
C VAL A 255 11.57 3.24 -4.10
N GLY A 256 11.56 3.70 -2.85
CA GLY A 256 10.69 4.77 -2.38
C GLY A 256 10.93 6.09 -3.10
N VAL A 257 12.18 6.52 -3.22
CA VAL A 257 12.56 7.77 -3.91
C VAL A 257 12.15 7.74 -5.37
N ILE A 258 12.44 6.65 -6.11
CA ILE A 258 12.01 6.52 -7.50
C ILE A 258 10.49 6.60 -7.61
N SER A 259 9.76 5.92 -6.72
CA SER A 259 8.29 5.95 -6.71
C SER A 259 7.76 7.37 -6.50
N VAL A 260 8.33 8.14 -5.56
CA VAL A 260 7.94 9.53 -5.28
C VAL A 260 8.23 10.43 -6.48
N VAL A 261 9.48 10.41 -6.97
CA VAL A 261 9.91 11.23 -8.11
C VAL A 261 9.06 10.96 -9.34
N THR A 262 8.81 9.69 -9.63
CA THR A 262 7.99 9.30 -10.79
C THR A 262 6.56 9.81 -10.66
N ARG A 263 5.92 9.62 -9.50
CA ARG A 263 4.53 10.04 -9.29
C ARG A 263 4.37 11.55 -9.23
N ALA A 264 5.29 12.26 -8.58
CA ALA A 264 5.20 13.70 -8.42
C ALA A 264 5.64 14.49 -9.66
N GLY A 265 6.71 14.02 -10.36
CA GLY A 265 7.34 14.78 -11.43
C GLY A 265 7.06 14.30 -12.85
N ILE A 266 6.84 12.99 -13.03
CA ILE A 266 6.81 12.38 -14.38
C ILE A 266 5.40 11.95 -14.76
N LEU A 267 4.64 11.32 -13.85
CA LEU A 267 3.37 10.65 -14.15
C LEU A 267 2.38 11.57 -14.89
N GLY A 268 2.15 12.79 -14.40
CA GLY A 268 1.19 13.70 -15.01
C GLY A 268 1.50 14.00 -16.48
N LYS A 269 2.75 14.38 -16.76
CA LYS A 269 3.21 14.68 -18.13
C LYS A 269 3.10 13.47 -19.07
N MET A 270 3.38 12.27 -18.54
CA MET A 270 3.29 11.03 -19.32
C MET A 270 1.84 10.65 -19.61
N VAL A 271 0.94 10.84 -18.62
CA VAL A 271 -0.52 10.62 -18.82
C VAL A 271 -1.07 11.57 -19.87
N ASP A 272 -0.69 12.86 -19.83
CA ASP A 272 -1.14 13.86 -20.81
C ASP A 272 -0.69 13.52 -22.24
N ARG A 273 0.52 12.96 -22.37
CA ARG A 273 1.12 12.64 -23.67
C ARG A 273 0.66 11.32 -24.26
N TYR A 274 0.59 10.26 -23.46
CA TYR A 274 0.37 8.87 -23.91
C TYR A 274 -1.00 8.31 -23.54
N GLY A 275 -1.72 8.93 -22.61
CA GLY A 275 -2.96 8.40 -22.05
C GLY A 275 -2.74 7.33 -20.98
N GLU A 276 -3.78 7.09 -20.20
CA GLU A 276 -3.72 6.17 -19.05
C GLU A 276 -3.63 4.69 -19.47
N ALA A 277 -4.35 4.29 -20.53
CA ALA A 277 -4.38 2.91 -20.98
C ALA A 277 -3.02 2.47 -21.53
N GLN A 278 -2.36 3.29 -22.32
CA GLN A 278 -1.03 2.98 -22.83
C GLN A 278 0.00 3.00 -21.71
N LEU A 279 -0.06 4.01 -20.82
CA LEU A 279 0.88 4.15 -19.73
C LEU A 279 0.76 3.02 -18.71
N SER A 280 -0.45 2.52 -18.44
CA SER A 280 -0.64 1.35 -17.58
C SER A 280 0.01 0.08 -18.15
N ARG A 281 -0.10 -0.14 -19.48
CA ARG A 281 0.57 -1.27 -20.17
C ARG A 281 2.10 -1.16 -20.13
N VAL A 282 2.63 0.04 -20.35
CA VAL A 282 4.07 0.32 -20.20
C VAL A 282 4.50 0.05 -18.76
N GLY A 283 3.69 0.47 -17.77
CA GLY A 283 3.96 0.21 -16.36
C GLY A 283 4.00 -1.28 -16.03
N LEU A 284 3.06 -2.08 -16.54
CA LEU A 284 3.06 -3.53 -16.38
C LEU A 284 4.29 -4.16 -17.04
N ALA A 285 4.68 -3.71 -18.23
CA ALA A 285 5.86 -4.21 -18.92
C ALA A 285 7.14 -3.89 -18.12
N LEU A 286 7.28 -2.67 -17.58
CA LEU A 286 8.41 -2.29 -16.74
C LEU A 286 8.46 -3.13 -15.45
N LEU A 287 7.33 -3.34 -14.80
CA LEU A 287 7.23 -4.19 -13.60
C LEU A 287 7.64 -5.62 -13.90
N ALA A 288 7.12 -6.21 -14.97
CA ALA A 288 7.44 -7.57 -15.37
C ALA A 288 8.92 -7.72 -15.76
N THR A 289 9.46 -6.75 -16.51
CA THR A 289 10.88 -6.73 -16.89
C THR A 289 11.77 -6.62 -15.66
N GLY A 290 11.44 -5.73 -14.70
CA GLY A 290 12.16 -5.60 -13.46
C GLY A 290 12.18 -6.91 -12.65
N LEU A 291 11.02 -7.58 -12.54
CA LEU A 291 10.90 -8.87 -11.86
C LEU A 291 11.70 -9.97 -12.58
N ALA A 292 11.69 -10.02 -13.91
CA ALA A 292 12.40 -11.03 -14.69
C ALA A 292 13.91 -10.80 -14.73
N THR A 293 14.37 -9.55 -14.72
CA THR A 293 15.80 -9.20 -14.79
C THR A 293 16.50 -9.25 -13.44
N LEU A 294 15.76 -9.08 -12.35
CA LEU A 294 16.29 -9.11 -10.98
C LEU A 294 17.07 -10.42 -10.70
N PRO A 295 16.53 -11.63 -10.96
CA PRO A 295 17.26 -12.88 -10.78
C PRO A 295 18.45 -13.08 -11.74
N LEU A 296 18.50 -12.34 -12.84
CA LEU A 296 19.57 -12.41 -13.82
C LEU A 296 20.72 -11.45 -13.52
N ALA A 297 20.54 -10.53 -12.57
CA ALA A 297 21.55 -9.54 -12.22
C ALA A 297 22.84 -10.20 -11.72
N ARG A 298 23.97 -9.85 -12.34
CA ARG A 298 25.31 -10.37 -12.00
C ARG A 298 26.17 -9.38 -11.21
N GLY A 299 25.70 -8.13 -11.05
CA GLY A 299 26.40 -7.08 -10.32
C GLY A 299 25.48 -5.93 -9.94
N TYR A 300 26.00 -5.00 -9.12
CA TYR A 300 25.24 -3.87 -8.60
C TYR A 300 24.65 -2.94 -9.68
N PRO A 301 25.30 -2.64 -10.82
CA PRO A 301 24.69 -1.79 -11.85
C PRO A 301 23.41 -2.41 -12.45
N MET A 302 23.46 -3.68 -12.81
CA MET A 302 22.28 -4.38 -13.32
C MET A 302 21.20 -4.55 -12.27
N LEU A 303 21.59 -4.80 -11.02
CA LEU A 303 20.69 -4.84 -9.87
C LEU A 303 19.97 -3.51 -9.68
N ALA A 304 20.67 -2.38 -9.73
CA ALA A 304 20.09 -1.05 -9.58
C ALA A 304 19.04 -0.78 -10.67
N ILE A 305 19.34 -1.14 -11.93
CA ILE A 305 18.38 -0.99 -13.04
C ILE A 305 17.16 -1.89 -12.81
N ALA A 306 17.35 -3.17 -12.49
CA ALA A 306 16.25 -4.10 -12.26
C ALA A 306 15.35 -3.64 -11.13
N VAL A 307 15.93 -3.19 -10.01
CA VAL A 307 15.19 -2.64 -8.85
C VAL A 307 14.47 -1.34 -9.22
N ALA A 308 15.05 -0.47 -10.07
CA ALA A 308 14.42 0.78 -10.50
C ALA A 308 13.19 0.57 -11.39
N LEU A 309 13.20 -0.43 -12.26
CA LEU A 309 12.07 -0.73 -13.15
C LEU A 309 10.78 -1.06 -12.39
N ILE A 310 10.89 -1.63 -11.20
CA ILE A 310 9.77 -2.04 -10.37
C ILE A 310 8.92 -0.85 -9.86
N PRO A 311 9.49 0.15 -9.15
CA PRO A 311 8.74 1.31 -8.72
C PRO A 311 8.28 2.19 -9.88
N LEU A 312 9.03 2.27 -10.99
CA LEU A 312 8.58 2.93 -12.22
C LEU A 312 7.31 2.25 -12.75
N GLY A 313 7.34 0.92 -12.87
CA GLY A 313 6.20 0.14 -13.33
C GLY A 313 4.96 0.33 -12.46
N THR A 314 5.11 0.25 -11.14
CA THR A 314 3.98 0.42 -10.21
C THR A 314 3.47 1.87 -10.16
N ALA A 315 4.36 2.86 -10.32
CA ALA A 315 3.97 4.28 -10.32
C ALA A 315 3.12 4.63 -11.55
N PHE A 316 3.34 3.98 -12.69
CA PHE A 316 2.51 4.14 -13.89
C PHE A 316 1.24 3.28 -13.84
N THR A 317 1.33 2.03 -13.35
CA THR A 317 0.20 1.10 -13.39
C THR A 317 -0.91 1.50 -12.43
N PHE A 318 -0.64 1.64 -11.13
CA PHE A 318 -1.69 1.77 -10.13
C PHE A 318 -2.56 3.03 -10.26
N PRO A 319 -2.00 4.23 -10.44
CA PRO A 319 -2.82 5.42 -10.60
C PRO A 319 -3.64 5.38 -11.89
N CYS A 320 -3.04 4.94 -13.02
CA CYS A 320 -3.73 4.87 -14.30
C CYS A 320 -4.89 3.87 -14.27
N VAL A 321 -4.68 2.66 -13.75
CA VAL A 321 -5.74 1.64 -13.63
C VAL A 321 -6.86 2.12 -12.72
N THR A 322 -6.56 2.76 -11.60
CA THR A 322 -7.56 3.28 -10.67
C THR A 322 -8.34 4.45 -11.28
N SER A 323 -7.68 5.33 -12.03
CA SER A 323 -8.33 6.43 -12.75
C SER A 323 -9.25 5.91 -13.86
N MET A 324 -8.78 4.97 -14.70
CA MET A 324 -9.63 4.32 -15.72
C MET A 324 -10.84 3.63 -15.10
N LEU A 325 -10.67 2.89 -13.99
CA LEU A 325 -11.79 2.27 -13.29
C LEU A 325 -12.83 3.32 -12.87
N SER A 326 -12.40 4.46 -12.35
CA SER A 326 -13.30 5.54 -11.94
C SER A 326 -14.10 6.18 -13.09
N ARG A 327 -13.60 6.08 -14.33
CA ARG A 327 -14.28 6.61 -15.53
C ARG A 327 -15.23 5.62 -16.19
N VAL A 328 -14.90 4.33 -16.15
CA VAL A 328 -15.73 3.27 -16.73
C VAL A 328 -17.02 3.05 -15.93
N ILE A 329 -17.03 3.44 -14.67
CA ILE A 329 -18.16 3.19 -13.75
C ILE A 329 -18.93 4.48 -13.49
N SER A 330 -20.26 4.33 -13.37
CA SER A 330 -21.17 5.44 -13.04
C SER A 330 -20.74 6.11 -11.72
N SER A 331 -20.94 7.43 -11.60
CA SER A 331 -20.61 8.19 -10.37
C SER A 331 -21.31 7.63 -9.13
N ARG A 332 -22.52 7.01 -9.31
CA ARG A 332 -23.34 6.41 -8.24
C ARG A 332 -22.71 5.13 -7.67
N GLU A 333 -21.97 4.35 -8.47
CA GLU A 333 -21.37 3.07 -8.08
C GLU A 333 -19.86 3.13 -7.88
N ARG A 334 -19.24 4.27 -8.21
CA ARG A 334 -17.79 4.47 -8.16
C ARG A 334 -17.19 4.05 -6.82
N GLY A 335 -17.78 4.50 -5.71
CA GLY A 335 -17.29 4.15 -4.38
C GLY A 335 -17.33 2.64 -4.09
N LEU A 336 -18.36 1.94 -4.59
CA LEU A 336 -18.51 0.51 -4.42
C LEU A 336 -17.42 -0.27 -5.17
N TYR A 337 -17.21 0.04 -6.46
CA TYR A 337 -16.18 -0.63 -7.27
C TYR A 337 -14.76 -0.30 -6.82
N MET A 338 -14.49 0.94 -6.38
CA MET A 338 -13.20 1.31 -5.77
C MET A 338 -12.95 0.52 -4.49
N GLY A 339 -13.98 0.31 -3.67
CA GLY A 339 -13.91 -0.55 -2.48
C GLY A 339 -13.62 -2.01 -2.83
N VAL A 340 -14.26 -2.55 -3.87
CA VAL A 340 -14.01 -3.90 -4.38
C VAL A 340 -12.57 -4.01 -4.94
N GLN A 341 -12.08 -3.02 -5.69
CA GLN A 341 -10.69 -2.97 -6.15
C GLN A 341 -9.69 -3.05 -4.97
N GLN A 342 -9.94 -2.30 -3.89
CA GLN A 342 -9.11 -2.36 -2.69
C GLN A 342 -9.19 -3.71 -1.98
N THR A 343 -10.36 -4.36 -1.98
CA THR A 343 -10.53 -5.72 -1.43
C THR A 343 -9.72 -6.74 -2.21
N PHE A 344 -9.82 -6.74 -3.55
CA PHE A 344 -9.04 -7.64 -4.41
C PHE A 344 -7.53 -7.37 -4.28
N GLY A 345 -7.12 -6.09 -4.26
CA GLY A 345 -5.73 -5.70 -4.01
C GLY A 345 -5.24 -6.13 -2.63
N GLY A 346 -6.06 -6.01 -1.59
CA GLY A 346 -5.75 -6.48 -0.24
C GLY A 346 -5.58 -8.00 -0.16
N LEU A 347 -6.48 -8.75 -0.80
CA LEU A 347 -6.42 -10.20 -0.87
C LEU A 347 -5.17 -10.68 -1.63
N SER A 348 -4.84 -10.03 -2.75
CA SER A 348 -3.62 -10.32 -3.51
C SER A 348 -2.34 -10.06 -2.73
N ARG A 349 -2.32 -9.04 -1.87
CA ARG A 349 -1.19 -8.76 -0.96
C ARG A 349 -0.99 -9.84 0.11
N VAL A 350 -1.93 -10.74 0.29
CA VAL A 350 -1.80 -11.90 1.18
C VAL A 350 -1.45 -13.15 0.37
N ILE A 351 -2.21 -13.45 -0.69
CA ILE A 351 -2.12 -14.71 -1.43
C ILE A 351 -0.81 -14.82 -2.22
N ILE A 352 -0.48 -13.78 -3.02
CA ILE A 352 0.70 -13.86 -3.91
C ILE A 352 2.02 -13.88 -3.12
N PRO A 353 2.21 -13.10 -2.04
CA PRO A 353 3.38 -13.28 -1.18
C PRO A 353 3.50 -14.67 -0.55
N LEU A 354 2.39 -15.31 -0.15
CA LEU A 354 2.43 -16.68 0.37
C LEU A 354 3.00 -17.66 -0.68
N TRP A 355 2.57 -17.55 -1.93
CA TRP A 355 3.18 -18.30 -3.04
C TRP A 355 4.66 -17.93 -3.20
N ALA A 356 5.02 -16.65 -3.13
CA ALA A 356 6.39 -16.20 -3.28
C ALA A 356 7.31 -16.78 -2.19
N GLY A 357 6.89 -16.78 -0.93
CA GLY A 357 7.66 -17.36 0.17
C GLY A 357 7.77 -18.89 0.08
N PHE A 358 6.65 -19.55 -0.21
CA PHE A 358 6.62 -21.00 -0.38
C PHE A 358 7.54 -21.45 -1.54
N SER A 359 7.41 -20.83 -2.69
CA SER A 359 8.22 -21.18 -3.86
C SER A 359 9.71 -20.83 -3.68
N TYR A 360 10.02 -19.78 -2.92
CA TYR A 360 11.38 -19.42 -2.57
C TYR A 360 12.07 -20.51 -1.74
N ASP A 361 11.38 -21.06 -0.74
CA ASP A 361 11.92 -22.07 0.15
C ASP A 361 12.00 -23.46 -0.49
N HIS A 362 11.05 -23.83 -1.41
CA HIS A 362 10.93 -25.21 -1.92
C HIS A 362 11.43 -25.38 -3.37
N PHE A 363 11.26 -24.38 -4.22
CA PHE A 363 11.57 -24.49 -5.65
C PHE A 363 12.78 -23.65 -6.08
N GLY A 364 13.26 -22.77 -5.19
CA GLY A 364 14.45 -21.96 -5.43
C GLY A 364 14.18 -20.46 -5.45
N LYS A 365 15.24 -19.72 -5.14
CA LYS A 365 15.21 -18.27 -4.86
C LYS A 365 14.74 -17.39 -6.03
N THR A 366 14.84 -17.89 -7.27
CA THR A 366 14.47 -17.15 -8.47
C THR A 366 13.05 -17.43 -8.96
N VAL A 367 12.46 -18.58 -8.57
CA VAL A 367 11.13 -19.04 -9.02
C VAL A 367 10.04 -18.04 -8.74
N PRO A 368 9.91 -17.46 -7.51
CA PRO A 368 8.85 -16.48 -7.22
C PRO A 368 8.95 -15.22 -8.07
N LEU A 369 10.16 -14.83 -8.48
CA LEU A 369 10.38 -13.65 -9.32
C LEU A 369 9.93 -13.90 -10.77
N PHE A 370 10.29 -15.04 -11.34
CA PHE A 370 9.86 -15.41 -12.70
C PHE A 370 8.36 -15.69 -12.77
N THR A 371 7.78 -16.37 -11.78
CA THR A 371 6.33 -16.61 -11.74
C THR A 371 5.54 -15.31 -11.58
N SER A 372 6.00 -14.37 -10.74
CA SER A 372 5.41 -13.05 -10.64
C SER A 372 5.54 -12.24 -11.93
N ALA A 373 6.70 -12.30 -12.61
CA ALA A 373 6.89 -11.66 -13.90
C ALA A 373 5.92 -12.22 -14.95
N ALA A 374 5.79 -13.54 -15.03
CA ALA A 374 4.86 -14.20 -15.95
C ALA A 374 3.40 -13.82 -15.69
N LEU A 375 2.97 -13.77 -14.41
CA LEU A 375 1.63 -13.32 -14.02
C LEU A 375 1.36 -11.88 -14.45
N VAL A 376 2.33 -10.97 -14.23
CA VAL A 376 2.20 -9.57 -14.63
C VAL A 376 2.17 -9.45 -16.16
N LEU A 377 3.02 -10.18 -16.90
CA LEU A 377 2.98 -10.21 -18.37
C LEU A 377 1.62 -10.70 -18.89
N ALA A 378 1.06 -11.75 -18.30
CA ALA A 378 -0.25 -12.26 -18.67
C ALA A 378 -1.34 -11.19 -18.51
N THR A 379 -1.23 -10.31 -17.52
CA THR A 379 -2.22 -9.22 -17.34
C THR A 379 -2.11 -8.11 -18.40
N ILE A 380 -1.01 -8.01 -19.13
CA ILE A 380 -0.92 -7.05 -20.25
C ILE A 380 -1.99 -7.35 -21.29
N VAL A 381 -2.29 -8.63 -21.52
CA VAL A 381 -3.35 -9.07 -22.44
C VAL A 381 -4.70 -8.51 -22.02
N LEU A 382 -4.99 -8.47 -20.71
CA LEU A 382 -6.20 -7.85 -20.18
C LEU A 382 -6.27 -6.34 -20.40
N GLY A 383 -5.12 -5.69 -20.62
CA GLY A 383 -5.01 -4.26 -20.90
C GLY A 383 -5.30 -3.87 -22.37
N PHE A 384 -5.36 -4.84 -23.31
CA PHE A 384 -5.66 -4.52 -24.70
C PHE A 384 -7.17 -4.25 -24.89
N GLY A 385 -7.49 -3.24 -25.73
CA GLY A 385 -8.89 -2.83 -25.97
C GLY A 385 -9.55 -2.08 -24.81
N LEU A 386 -8.78 -1.66 -23.80
CA LEU A 386 -9.23 -0.68 -22.82
C LEU A 386 -8.94 0.70 -23.40
N ASP A 387 -9.98 1.44 -23.76
CA ASP A 387 -9.87 2.83 -24.23
C ASP A 387 -9.79 3.80 -23.05
N ASP A 388 -9.09 4.92 -23.25
CA ASP A 388 -8.93 5.99 -22.25
C ASP A 388 -10.26 6.71 -21.89
N GLY A 389 -11.38 6.26 -22.42
CA GLY A 389 -12.68 6.90 -22.22
C GLY A 389 -12.78 8.32 -22.85
N ARG A 390 -11.72 8.77 -23.53
CA ARG A 390 -11.70 10.09 -24.19
C ARG A 390 -12.59 10.16 -25.45
N LYS A 391 -13.04 9.01 -25.97
CA LYS A 391 -13.86 8.92 -27.20
C LYS A 391 -15.35 8.68 -27.00
N ALA A 392 -15.85 8.55 -25.80
CA ALA A 392 -17.26 8.35 -25.53
C ALA A 392 -17.92 9.54 -24.82
N ALA A 393 -17.66 10.75 -25.27
CA ALA A 393 -18.66 11.80 -25.15
C ALA A 393 -19.67 11.58 -26.28
N VAL A 394 -20.62 10.68 -26.07
CA VAL A 394 -21.83 10.61 -26.90
C VAL A 394 -22.49 11.99 -26.80
N PRO A 395 -22.78 12.69 -27.93
CA PRO A 395 -23.56 13.90 -27.87
C PRO A 395 -24.92 13.56 -27.30
N VAL A 396 -25.28 14.22 -26.21
CA VAL A 396 -26.67 14.20 -25.73
C VAL A 396 -27.48 14.88 -26.83
N THR A 397 -28.08 14.08 -27.72
CA THR A 397 -29.18 14.54 -28.55
C THR A 397 -30.36 14.71 -27.60
N SER A 398 -30.56 15.93 -27.14
CA SER A 398 -31.85 16.34 -26.57
C SER A 398 -32.95 16.19 -27.62
N PRO A 399 -34.12 15.61 -27.29
CA PRO A 399 -35.34 15.83 -28.04
C PRO A 399 -35.93 17.22 -27.78
#